data_c14faadb1385747798557fc268c659bb
#
_entry.id   c14faadb1385747798557fc268c659bb
#
_cell.length_a   1.000
_cell.length_b   1.000
_cell.length_c   1.000
_cell.angle_alpha   90.00
_cell.angle_beta   90.00
_cell.angle_gamma   90.00
#
_symmetry.space_group_name_H-M   'P 1'
#
loop_
_entity.id
_entity.type
_entity.pdbx_description
1 polymer ?
#
loop_
_entity_poly.entity_id
_entity_poly.type
_entity_poly.pdbx_seq_one_letter_code
_entity_poly.pdbx_strand_id
1 'polypeptide(L)'
;MLALQVSALGAGCGDEAAGSGGEPVTMPCYPPDRAVAEGDPDALYAASDIPRFDFRLRDEVWAALQANARDEEYVEAEACYRGSSLGLVGLRFKGGYGTLEMCFEEREELPCPKLSMKVKFDEYVDGQRFYRQKRLNFHAMMRDPTKLHERITYDLYRDMGVVAPRSAWATLHVNGEPMGLFAMVEEIDGRFTENRFPEDPDGKLYKAAWPITKEPGYYDARIETNEEGASHARFIAFAGDLASAEGADRLAALSTWTDVAELQRYMAVDDAILNFDGITTFYVDDAGSAENHNFFFYEEPTSGTFRLVPWDLDNTLSWGSFQYFGEVPRWTETPAMCPADFEVYQGKEQVRAPGCDVLFSALSQDLDGYRRAVRELLDGPFREGRLEEQVDRHAGLIRAAVAEDPFGPAPETWRSDVAILKGDLSLMRGRMEALLGGAARDD
;
A
#
# COMPACT_ATOMS: atom_id res chain seq x y z
N MET A 1 -25.71 4.29 -37.34
CA MET A 1 -26.94 4.95 -36.95
C MET A 1 -27.87 3.91 -36.38
N LEU A 2 -27.95 3.78 -35.08
CA LEU A 2 -29.10 3.20 -34.37
C LEU A 2 -29.13 3.92 -33.02
N ALA A 3 -30.10 4.82 -32.88
CA ALA A 3 -30.37 5.53 -31.66
C ALA A 3 -31.15 4.62 -30.73
N LEU A 4 -30.62 4.31 -29.52
CA LEU A 4 -31.41 3.75 -28.45
C LEU A 4 -31.98 4.92 -27.62
N GLN A 5 -33.30 5.05 -27.69
CA GLN A 5 -34.09 5.89 -26.81
C GLN A 5 -34.12 5.24 -25.42
N VAL A 6 -33.60 5.94 -24.42
CA VAL A 6 -33.81 5.61 -23.01
C VAL A 6 -35.07 6.35 -22.56
N SER A 7 -36.09 5.61 -22.29
CA SER A 7 -37.33 6.11 -21.69
C SER A 7 -37.10 6.42 -20.21
N ALA A 8 -37.31 7.67 -19.83
CA ALA A 8 -37.34 8.10 -18.45
C ALA A 8 -38.65 7.57 -17.80
N LEU A 9 -38.49 6.66 -16.87
CA LEU A 9 -39.53 6.31 -15.90
C LEU A 9 -39.28 7.14 -14.65
N GLY A 10 -40.10 8.15 -14.44
CA GLY A 10 -40.18 8.89 -13.19
C GLY A 10 -40.75 7.97 -12.10
N ALA A 11 -39.94 7.68 -11.10
CA ALA A 11 -40.39 7.12 -9.83
C ALA A 11 -40.32 8.26 -8.82
N GLY A 12 -41.52 8.56 -8.26
CA GLY A 12 -41.69 9.57 -7.22
C GLY A 12 -40.86 9.22 -5.96
N CYS A 13 -40.23 10.23 -5.40
CA CYS A 13 -39.70 10.20 -4.04
C CYS A 13 -40.88 10.05 -3.08
N GLY A 14 -41.05 8.87 -2.52
CA GLY A 14 -41.82 8.67 -1.30
C GLY A 14 -40.87 8.98 -0.12
N ASP A 15 -41.16 10.02 0.62
CA ASP A 15 -40.70 10.23 1.97
C ASP A 15 -41.12 9.03 2.83
N GLU A 16 -40.14 8.30 3.37
CA GLU A 16 -40.17 7.59 4.63
C GLU A 16 -38.94 6.67 4.72
N ALA A 17 -37.77 7.24 5.04
CA ALA A 17 -36.74 6.54 5.78
C ALA A 17 -36.62 7.24 7.13
N ALA A 18 -37.45 6.83 8.07
CA ALA A 18 -37.19 7.09 9.48
C ALA A 18 -35.94 6.31 9.85
N GLY A 19 -34.80 6.97 9.68
CA GLY A 19 -33.56 6.55 10.32
C GLY A 19 -33.82 6.51 11.81
N SER A 20 -33.61 5.37 12.44
CA SER A 20 -33.50 5.24 13.89
C SER A 20 -32.34 6.13 14.34
N GLY A 21 -32.64 7.39 14.65
CA GLY A 21 -31.70 8.31 15.28
C GLY A 21 -31.46 7.87 16.72
N GLY A 22 -30.62 6.86 16.90
CA GLY A 22 -30.00 6.60 18.17
C GLY A 22 -29.00 7.74 18.42
N GLU A 23 -29.04 8.33 19.63
CA GLU A 23 -28.00 9.28 20.03
C GLU A 23 -26.62 8.68 19.81
N PRO A 24 -25.63 9.48 19.32
CA PRO A 24 -24.27 8.99 19.09
C PRO A 24 -23.72 8.36 20.36
N VAL A 25 -23.36 7.07 20.29
CA VAL A 25 -22.87 6.33 21.45
C VAL A 25 -21.39 6.70 21.65
N THR A 26 -21.16 7.74 22.44
CA THR A 26 -19.80 8.06 22.89
C THR A 26 -19.34 7.01 23.90
N MET A 27 -18.36 6.21 23.53
CA MET A 27 -17.71 5.32 24.50
C MET A 27 -16.97 6.15 25.55
N PRO A 28 -17.02 5.76 26.85
CA PRO A 28 -16.23 6.40 27.87
C PRO A 28 -14.73 6.31 27.51
N CYS A 29 -14.01 7.41 27.67
CA CYS A 29 -12.56 7.47 27.49
C CYS A 29 -11.95 7.57 28.88
N TYR A 30 -11.45 6.46 29.42
CA TYR A 30 -10.86 6.38 30.73
C TYR A 30 -9.41 6.91 30.70
N PRO A 31 -8.81 7.27 31.87
CA PRO A 31 -7.43 7.72 31.92
C PRO A 31 -6.48 6.78 31.19
N PRO A 32 -5.36 7.29 30.63
CA PRO A 32 -4.45 6.51 29.82
C PRO A 32 -3.87 5.32 30.59
N ASP A 33 -3.87 4.16 29.95
CA ASP A 33 -3.11 3.01 30.40
C ASP A 33 -1.68 3.11 29.86
N ARG A 34 -0.69 3.12 30.75
CA ARG A 34 0.73 3.17 30.38
C ARG A 34 1.13 2.02 29.45
N ALA A 35 0.52 0.84 29.60
CA ALA A 35 0.76 -0.30 28.72
C ALA A 35 0.44 -0.02 27.25
N VAL A 36 -0.48 0.90 26.96
CA VAL A 36 -0.84 1.27 25.59
C VAL A 36 0.25 2.13 24.92
N ALA A 37 0.94 2.97 25.70
CA ALA A 37 2.02 3.81 25.16
C ALA A 37 3.31 2.99 24.91
N GLU A 38 3.63 2.07 25.81
CA GLU A 38 4.89 1.30 25.85
C GLU A 38 4.76 -0.13 25.29
N GLY A 39 3.57 -0.51 24.82
CA GLY A 39 3.27 -1.84 24.31
C GLY A 39 4.16 -2.22 23.11
N ASP A 40 4.29 -3.54 22.90
CA ASP A 40 5.00 -4.07 21.75
C ASP A 40 4.20 -3.79 20.46
N PRO A 41 4.78 -3.12 19.46
CA PRO A 41 4.11 -2.92 18.17
C PRO A 41 3.63 -4.22 17.51
N ASP A 42 4.32 -5.34 17.71
CA ASP A 42 3.88 -6.63 17.15
C ASP A 42 2.52 -7.07 17.70
N ALA A 43 2.25 -6.80 18.98
CA ALA A 43 0.97 -7.13 19.60
C ALA A 43 -0.20 -6.34 18.98
N LEU A 44 0.05 -5.10 18.52
CA LEU A 44 -0.96 -4.27 17.87
C LEU A 44 -1.44 -4.89 16.55
N TYR A 45 -0.50 -5.41 15.76
CA TYR A 45 -0.79 -5.96 14.42
C TYR A 45 -1.09 -7.48 14.44
N ALA A 46 -0.75 -8.17 15.53
CA ALA A 46 -1.09 -9.58 15.72
C ALA A 46 -2.54 -9.81 16.16
N ALA A 47 -3.32 -8.73 16.31
CA ALA A 47 -4.65 -8.77 16.90
C ALA A 47 -5.56 -9.85 16.31
N SER A 48 -6.18 -10.62 17.18
CA SER A 48 -7.21 -11.61 16.87
C SER A 48 -8.63 -11.02 16.87
N ASP A 49 -8.75 -9.73 17.12
CA ASP A 49 -9.98 -8.94 17.16
C ASP A 49 -9.78 -7.60 16.44
N ILE A 50 -10.85 -6.85 16.25
CA ILE A 50 -10.81 -5.56 15.58
C ILE A 50 -10.98 -4.46 16.63
N PRO A 51 -9.90 -3.72 16.97
CA PRO A 51 -9.99 -2.64 17.93
C PRO A 51 -10.81 -1.46 17.38
N ARG A 52 -11.44 -0.75 18.30
CA ARG A 52 -12.11 0.51 18.02
C ARG A 52 -11.22 1.68 18.43
N PHE A 53 -11.12 2.67 17.54
CA PHE A 53 -10.60 4.00 17.81
C PHE A 53 -11.73 5.02 17.77
N ASP A 54 -11.78 5.91 18.73
CA ASP A 54 -12.69 7.05 18.78
C ASP A 54 -11.88 8.34 18.76
N PHE A 55 -12.21 9.24 17.84
CA PHE A 55 -11.65 10.58 17.76
C PHE A 55 -12.73 11.60 18.11
N ARG A 56 -12.39 12.55 18.99
CA ARG A 56 -13.30 13.61 19.43
C ARG A 56 -12.67 14.95 19.14
N LEU A 57 -13.38 15.76 18.40
CA LEU A 57 -12.98 17.11 18.06
C LEU A 57 -14.23 17.95 17.90
N ARG A 58 -14.07 19.29 17.94
CA ARG A 58 -15.21 20.18 17.76
C ARG A 58 -15.80 20.02 16.37
N ASP A 59 -17.12 20.10 16.26
CA ASP A 59 -17.83 19.87 14.98
C ASP A 59 -17.37 20.83 13.88
N GLU A 60 -17.08 22.11 14.22
CA GLU A 60 -16.54 23.06 13.26
C GLU A 60 -15.12 22.71 12.78
N VAL A 61 -14.31 22.06 13.63
CA VAL A 61 -12.96 21.58 13.24
C VAL A 61 -13.09 20.35 12.32
N TRP A 62 -14.02 19.45 12.65
CA TRP A 62 -14.30 18.29 11.78
C TRP A 62 -14.82 18.73 10.41
N ALA A 63 -15.77 19.66 10.36
CA ALA A 63 -16.29 20.20 9.10
C ALA A 63 -15.19 20.92 8.27
N ALA A 64 -14.31 21.69 8.94
CA ALA A 64 -13.18 22.34 8.28
C ALA A 64 -12.18 21.32 7.73
N LEU A 65 -11.86 20.25 8.50
CA LEU A 65 -10.97 19.17 8.03
C LEU A 65 -11.55 18.47 6.79
N GLN A 66 -12.85 18.21 6.77
CA GLN A 66 -13.52 17.60 5.61
C GLN A 66 -13.48 18.53 4.39
N ALA A 67 -13.73 19.83 4.57
CA ALA A 67 -13.72 20.81 3.48
C ALA A 67 -12.32 21.02 2.88
N ASN A 68 -11.26 20.85 3.69
CA ASN A 68 -9.87 21.08 3.31
C ASN A 68 -9.04 19.80 3.35
N ALA A 69 -9.63 18.65 3.05
CA ALA A 69 -8.97 17.34 3.18
C ALA A 69 -7.68 17.23 2.34
N ARG A 70 -7.58 17.95 1.22
CA ARG A 70 -6.40 17.99 0.34
C ARG A 70 -5.18 18.69 0.94
N ASP A 71 -5.37 19.55 1.94
CA ASP A 71 -4.25 20.28 2.55
C ASP A 71 -3.39 19.33 3.40
N GLU A 72 -3.94 18.15 3.75
CA GLU A 72 -3.27 17.15 4.57
C GLU A 72 -2.71 17.71 5.90
N GLU A 73 -3.35 18.75 6.45
CA GLU A 73 -2.96 19.38 7.69
C GLU A 73 -3.55 18.66 8.91
N TYR A 74 -2.74 18.55 9.97
CA TYR A 74 -3.19 17.95 11.22
C TYR A 74 -4.07 18.92 12.01
N VAL A 75 -5.21 18.38 12.48
CA VAL A 75 -6.06 19.06 13.46
C VAL A 75 -6.01 18.33 14.80
N GLU A 76 -6.23 19.07 15.88
CA GLU A 76 -6.28 18.54 17.23
C GLU A 76 -7.52 17.66 17.44
N ALA A 77 -7.31 16.44 17.93
CA ALA A 77 -8.36 15.52 18.33
C ALA A 77 -8.00 14.81 19.64
N GLU A 78 -8.96 14.57 20.52
CA GLU A 78 -8.82 13.63 21.62
C GLU A 78 -9.03 12.21 21.07
N ALA A 79 -8.07 11.31 21.27
CA ALA A 79 -8.15 9.94 20.80
C ALA A 79 -8.37 8.96 21.95
N CYS A 80 -9.20 7.94 21.69
CA CYS A 80 -9.39 6.79 22.57
C CYS A 80 -9.15 5.48 21.78
N TYR A 81 -8.51 4.52 22.44
CA TYR A 81 -8.30 3.17 21.92
C TYR A 81 -8.91 2.16 22.89
N ARG A 82 -9.88 1.37 22.43
CA ARG A 82 -10.57 0.39 23.30
C ARG A 82 -11.12 1.03 24.61
N GLY A 83 -11.54 2.28 24.55
CA GLY A 83 -12.02 3.02 25.71
C GLY A 83 -10.94 3.62 26.61
N SER A 84 -9.65 3.45 26.33
CA SER A 84 -8.55 4.11 27.05
C SER A 84 -8.10 5.37 26.30
N SER A 85 -7.92 6.49 27.02
CA SER A 85 -7.45 7.73 26.43
C SER A 85 -6.03 7.59 25.92
N LEU A 86 -5.80 8.09 24.71
CA LEU A 86 -4.48 8.29 24.12
C LEU A 86 -4.01 9.76 24.28
N GLY A 87 -4.86 10.63 24.87
CA GLY A 87 -4.61 12.07 24.93
C GLY A 87 -4.89 12.79 23.61
N LEU A 88 -4.31 13.98 23.47
CA LEU A 88 -4.41 14.77 22.26
C LEU A 88 -3.49 14.22 21.17
N VAL A 89 -4.01 14.12 19.96
CA VAL A 89 -3.30 13.64 18.79
C VAL A 89 -3.56 14.56 17.60
N GLY A 90 -2.67 14.55 16.62
CA GLY A 90 -2.94 15.09 15.29
C GLY A 90 -3.74 14.10 14.46
N LEU A 91 -4.86 14.53 13.92
CA LEU A 91 -5.69 13.77 12.98
C LEU A 91 -5.74 14.52 11.65
N ARG A 92 -5.54 13.82 10.53
CA ARG A 92 -5.71 14.36 9.18
C ARG A 92 -6.20 13.32 8.19
N PHE A 93 -6.76 13.76 7.09
CA PHE A 93 -6.89 12.90 5.93
C PHE A 93 -5.53 12.66 5.26
N LYS A 94 -5.44 11.63 4.45
CA LYS A 94 -4.27 11.28 3.64
C LYS A 94 -4.71 10.62 2.34
N GLY A 95 -3.84 10.68 1.36
CA GLY A 95 -4.03 9.99 0.10
C GLY A 95 -3.38 10.78 -1.03
N GLY A 96 -3.28 10.16 -2.20
CA GLY A 96 -2.81 10.79 -3.41
C GLY A 96 -3.81 10.65 -4.54
N TYR A 97 -3.29 10.62 -5.74
CA TYR A 97 -4.05 10.35 -6.96
C TYR A 97 -4.80 9.00 -6.81
N GLY A 98 -6.04 8.96 -7.22
CA GLY A 98 -6.88 7.75 -7.08
C GLY A 98 -7.67 7.64 -5.78
N THR A 99 -7.36 8.44 -4.77
CA THR A 99 -8.10 8.51 -3.51
C THR A 99 -8.50 9.93 -3.17
N LEU A 100 -7.61 10.70 -2.53
CA LEU A 100 -7.92 12.06 -2.07
C LEU A 100 -8.15 13.04 -3.23
N GLU A 101 -7.30 13.02 -4.25
CA GLU A 101 -7.43 13.93 -5.39
C GLU A 101 -8.67 13.65 -6.22
N MET A 102 -8.90 12.41 -6.64
CA MET A 102 -10.08 12.03 -7.44
C MET A 102 -11.40 12.30 -6.72
N CYS A 103 -11.42 12.26 -5.39
CA CYS A 103 -12.61 12.56 -4.62
C CYS A 103 -13.09 14.01 -4.79
N PHE A 104 -12.20 14.92 -5.20
CA PHE A 104 -12.51 16.35 -5.33
C PHE A 104 -12.50 16.86 -6.76
N GLU A 105 -12.06 16.08 -7.75
CA GLU A 105 -11.96 16.54 -9.13
C GLU A 105 -13.31 16.77 -9.81
N GLU A 106 -14.36 16.05 -9.40
CA GLU A 106 -15.66 16.09 -10.07
C GLU A 106 -16.77 16.82 -9.29
N ARG A 107 -16.54 17.21 -8.01
CA ARG A 107 -17.57 17.78 -7.13
C ARG A 107 -17.00 18.79 -6.12
N GLU A 108 -17.79 19.82 -5.81
CA GLU A 108 -17.48 20.79 -4.76
C GLU A 108 -17.69 20.26 -3.32
N GLU A 109 -18.34 19.09 -3.16
CA GLU A 109 -18.56 18.42 -1.87
C GLU A 109 -17.74 17.14 -1.81
N LEU A 110 -17.42 16.65 -0.60
CA LEU A 110 -16.71 15.39 -0.38
C LEU A 110 -17.37 14.24 -1.16
N PRO A 111 -16.87 13.86 -2.33
CA PRO A 111 -17.58 12.91 -3.19
C PRO A 111 -17.31 11.46 -2.79
N CYS A 112 -16.25 11.22 -2.00
CA CYS A 112 -15.97 9.92 -1.46
C CYS A 112 -16.54 9.80 -0.05
N PRO A 113 -17.36 8.80 0.20
CA PRO A 113 -17.98 8.63 1.51
C PRO A 113 -16.96 8.32 2.61
N LYS A 114 -15.77 7.86 2.23
CA LYS A 114 -14.74 7.41 3.16
C LYS A 114 -13.34 7.70 2.62
N LEU A 115 -12.55 8.44 3.37
CA LEU A 115 -11.17 8.78 3.05
C LEU A 115 -10.21 8.15 4.05
N SER A 116 -8.99 7.82 3.59
CA SER A 116 -7.91 7.35 4.47
C SER A 116 -7.49 8.45 5.44
N MET A 117 -7.10 8.06 6.65
CA MET A 117 -6.71 8.97 7.72
C MET A 117 -5.31 8.66 8.23
N LYS A 118 -4.65 9.65 8.80
CA LYS A 118 -3.36 9.52 9.47
C LYS A 118 -3.44 10.14 10.85
N VAL A 119 -2.90 9.43 11.83
CA VAL A 119 -2.80 9.92 13.21
C VAL A 119 -1.33 10.13 13.53
N LYS A 120 -1.01 11.27 14.16
CA LYS A 120 0.30 11.57 14.71
C LYS A 120 0.15 11.78 16.21
N PHE A 121 0.79 10.92 16.99
CA PHE A 121 0.62 10.88 18.44
C PHE A 121 1.37 11.99 19.15
N ASP A 122 2.47 12.46 18.60
CA ASP A 122 3.32 13.52 19.18
C ASP A 122 3.13 14.90 18.52
N GLU A 123 2.00 15.14 17.84
CA GLU A 123 1.75 16.44 17.21
C GLU A 123 1.56 17.57 18.22
N TYR A 124 0.81 17.30 19.28
CA TYR A 124 0.46 18.29 20.30
C TYR A 124 1.07 17.99 21.68
N VAL A 125 1.60 16.79 21.88
CA VAL A 125 2.22 16.36 23.14
C VAL A 125 3.56 15.71 22.85
N ASP A 126 4.63 16.43 23.14
CA ASP A 126 6.00 15.95 22.90
C ASP A 126 6.26 14.58 23.51
N GLY A 127 6.84 13.70 22.70
CA GLY A 127 7.23 12.36 23.13
C GLY A 127 6.08 11.37 23.28
N GLN A 128 4.82 11.76 23.05
CA GLN A 128 3.69 10.84 23.11
C GLN A 128 3.84 9.72 22.07
N ARG A 129 3.51 8.50 22.46
CA ARG A 129 3.61 7.29 21.63
C ARG A 129 2.39 6.41 21.83
N PHE A 130 2.11 5.61 20.80
CA PHE A 130 1.13 4.54 20.84
C PHE A 130 1.80 3.24 20.40
N TYR A 131 1.94 2.26 21.29
CA TYR A 131 2.74 1.06 21.04
C TYR A 131 4.11 1.42 20.43
N ARG A 132 4.79 2.40 21.04
CA ARG A 132 6.07 2.99 20.61
C ARG A 132 6.06 3.67 19.25
N GLN A 133 4.93 3.73 18.55
CA GLN A 133 4.81 4.38 17.24
C GLN A 133 4.52 5.88 17.40
N LYS A 134 5.04 6.68 16.48
CA LYS A 134 4.74 8.11 16.35
C LYS A 134 3.48 8.35 15.54
N ARG A 135 3.28 7.53 14.52
CA ARG A 135 2.21 7.68 13.52
C ARG A 135 1.53 6.34 13.24
N LEU A 136 0.31 6.43 12.74
CA LEU A 136 -0.47 5.28 12.33
C LEU A 136 -1.32 5.66 11.12
N ASN A 137 -1.36 4.79 10.11
CA ASN A 137 -2.20 4.97 8.94
C ASN A 137 -3.47 4.13 9.08
N PHE A 138 -4.59 4.73 8.67
CA PHE A 138 -5.87 4.07 8.51
C PHE A 138 -6.29 4.19 7.04
N HIS A 139 -6.07 3.14 6.26
CA HIS A 139 -6.42 3.11 4.85
C HIS A 139 -7.90 2.74 4.68
N ALA A 140 -8.60 3.52 3.87
CA ALA A 140 -10.04 3.34 3.63
C ALA A 140 -10.36 2.09 2.78
N MET A 141 -9.35 1.47 2.17
CA MET A 141 -9.46 0.27 1.33
C MET A 141 -10.53 0.42 0.22
N MET A 142 -10.58 1.58 -0.44
CA MET A 142 -11.63 1.86 -1.42
C MET A 142 -11.45 1.04 -2.70
N ARG A 143 -10.23 0.66 -3.05
CA ARG A 143 -9.90 -0.16 -4.21
C ARG A 143 -10.00 -1.66 -3.95
N ASP A 144 -10.09 -2.07 -2.68
CA ASP A 144 -10.23 -3.46 -2.26
C ASP A 144 -11.67 -3.79 -1.86
N PRO A 145 -12.44 -4.47 -2.71
CA PRO A 145 -13.81 -4.84 -2.39
C PRO A 145 -13.89 -5.87 -1.24
N THR A 146 -12.80 -6.63 -1.01
CA THR A 146 -12.74 -7.67 0.02
C THR A 146 -12.29 -7.15 1.38
N LYS A 147 -11.57 -6.02 1.42
CA LYS A 147 -10.91 -5.44 2.60
C LYS A 147 -9.79 -6.32 3.17
N LEU A 148 -9.16 -7.16 2.34
CA LEU A 148 -8.16 -8.16 2.73
C LEU A 148 -6.79 -7.96 2.07
N HIS A 149 -6.72 -7.19 0.96
CA HIS A 149 -5.55 -7.15 0.09
C HIS A 149 -4.28 -6.73 0.83
N GLU A 150 -4.25 -5.59 1.50
CA GLU A 150 -3.06 -5.10 2.20
C GLU A 150 -2.58 -6.05 3.30
N ARG A 151 -3.51 -6.69 4.03
CA ARG A 151 -3.12 -7.65 5.06
C ARG A 151 -2.43 -8.87 4.46
N ILE A 152 -3.03 -9.45 3.43
CA ILE A 152 -2.53 -10.67 2.80
C ILE A 152 -1.21 -10.41 2.09
N THR A 153 -1.12 -9.31 1.35
CA THR A 153 0.07 -9.00 0.54
C THR A 153 1.27 -8.64 1.39
N TYR A 154 1.10 -7.83 2.43
CA TYR A 154 2.21 -7.56 3.37
C TYR A 154 2.66 -8.81 4.12
N ASP A 155 1.74 -9.73 4.47
CA ASP A 155 2.11 -11.02 5.05
C ASP A 155 2.92 -11.86 4.06
N LEU A 156 2.55 -11.90 2.77
CA LEU A 156 3.29 -12.62 1.73
C LEU A 156 4.74 -12.11 1.58
N TYR A 157 4.94 -10.80 1.52
CA TYR A 157 6.29 -10.24 1.46
C TYR A 157 7.13 -10.65 2.67
N ARG A 158 6.56 -10.55 3.88
CA ARG A 158 7.28 -10.95 5.12
C ARG A 158 7.55 -12.45 5.17
N ASP A 159 6.61 -13.29 4.76
CA ASP A 159 6.77 -14.75 4.68
C ASP A 159 7.87 -15.16 3.69
N MET A 160 8.15 -14.31 2.68
CA MET A 160 9.27 -14.47 1.75
C MET A 160 10.56 -13.80 2.22
N GLY A 161 10.61 -13.30 3.44
CA GLY A 161 11.80 -12.63 4.00
C GLY A 161 12.09 -11.24 3.43
N VAL A 162 11.12 -10.63 2.78
CA VAL A 162 11.18 -9.23 2.32
C VAL A 162 10.66 -8.33 3.43
N VAL A 163 11.38 -7.26 3.72
CA VAL A 163 10.96 -6.27 4.70
C VAL A 163 9.70 -5.56 4.22
N ALA A 164 8.63 -5.60 5.02
CA ALA A 164 7.36 -4.98 4.67
C ALA A 164 6.61 -4.49 5.93
N PRO A 165 5.70 -3.49 5.78
CA PRO A 165 4.84 -3.04 6.86
C PRO A 165 3.98 -4.16 7.45
N ARG A 166 3.57 -3.97 8.70
CA ARG A 166 2.50 -4.77 9.33
C ARG A 166 1.16 -4.12 9.01
N SER A 167 0.13 -4.93 8.87
CA SER A 167 -1.25 -4.47 8.69
C SER A 167 -2.20 -5.27 9.60
N ALA A 168 -3.24 -4.61 10.09
CA ALA A 168 -4.36 -5.19 10.81
C ALA A 168 -5.61 -4.37 10.46
N TRP A 169 -6.72 -4.62 11.13
CA TRP A 169 -7.94 -3.82 10.94
C TRP A 169 -8.31 -3.08 12.21
N ALA A 170 -8.99 -1.96 12.04
CA ALA A 170 -9.61 -1.20 13.11
C ALA A 170 -10.94 -0.59 12.65
N THR A 171 -11.88 -0.38 13.57
CA THR A 171 -13.03 0.48 13.32
C THR A 171 -12.77 1.87 13.86
N LEU A 172 -13.13 2.89 13.08
CA LEU A 172 -12.98 4.28 13.47
C LEU A 172 -14.35 4.92 13.74
N HIS A 173 -14.37 5.80 14.73
CA HIS A 173 -15.51 6.67 15.03
C HIS A 173 -15.00 8.09 15.21
N VAL A 174 -15.76 9.06 14.70
CA VAL A 174 -15.49 10.49 14.90
C VAL A 174 -16.72 11.12 15.53
N ASN A 175 -16.56 11.78 16.69
CA ASN A 175 -17.65 12.36 17.48
C ASN A 175 -18.79 11.37 17.77
N GLY A 176 -18.48 10.07 17.89
CA GLY A 176 -19.42 8.99 18.10
C GLY A 176 -20.03 8.38 16.84
N GLU A 177 -19.89 9.04 15.69
CA GLU A 177 -20.38 8.53 14.41
C GLU A 177 -19.41 7.50 13.83
N PRO A 178 -19.91 6.35 13.33
CA PRO A 178 -19.07 5.32 12.76
C PRO A 178 -18.51 5.76 11.39
N MET A 179 -17.18 5.67 11.26
CA MET A 179 -16.47 5.87 9.98
C MET A 179 -16.20 4.53 9.27
N GLY A 180 -16.51 3.41 9.91
CA GLY A 180 -16.41 2.06 9.37
C GLY A 180 -15.08 1.37 9.61
N LEU A 181 -14.80 0.33 8.80
CA LEU A 181 -13.63 -0.53 8.90
C LEU A 181 -12.47 0.02 8.06
N PHE A 182 -11.28 0.12 8.65
CA PHE A 182 -10.05 0.56 7.99
C PHE A 182 -8.95 -0.48 8.11
N ALA A 183 -8.05 -0.54 7.14
CA ALA A 183 -6.77 -1.19 7.34
C ALA A 183 -5.88 -0.25 8.18
N MET A 184 -5.42 -0.76 9.30
CA MET A 184 -4.45 -0.10 10.17
C MET A 184 -3.06 -0.55 9.73
N VAL A 185 -2.33 0.34 9.05
CA VAL A 185 -1.05 0.03 8.40
C VAL A 185 0.09 0.75 9.11
N GLU A 186 1.15 0.00 9.38
CA GLU A 186 2.39 0.53 9.97
C GLU A 186 2.97 1.63 9.09
N GLU A 187 3.32 2.76 9.70
CA GLU A 187 4.04 3.83 9.00
C GLU A 187 5.47 3.41 8.72
N ILE A 188 5.94 3.64 7.50
CA ILE A 188 7.35 3.46 7.14
C ILE A 188 8.08 4.76 7.50
N ASP A 189 8.62 4.80 8.72
CA ASP A 189 9.37 5.94 9.28
C ASP A 189 10.54 5.46 10.12
N GLY A 190 11.18 6.33 10.89
CA GLY A 190 12.31 5.99 11.77
C GLY A 190 11.96 4.91 12.83
N ARG A 191 10.68 4.74 13.19
CA ARG A 191 10.27 3.65 14.08
C ARG A 191 10.17 2.32 13.36
N PHE A 192 9.75 2.34 12.11
CA PHE A 192 9.82 1.17 11.25
C PHE A 192 11.27 0.70 11.08
N THR A 193 12.21 1.60 10.81
CA THR A 193 13.62 1.24 10.66
C THR A 193 14.21 0.70 11.94
N GLU A 194 13.94 1.30 13.11
CA GLU A 194 14.32 0.77 14.42
C GLU A 194 13.84 -0.66 14.67
N ASN A 195 12.64 -1.00 14.20
CA ASN A 195 12.05 -2.33 14.38
C ASN A 195 12.55 -3.37 13.36
N ARG A 196 12.83 -2.94 12.13
CA ARG A 196 13.20 -3.84 11.02
C ARG A 196 14.70 -4.00 10.86
N PHE A 197 15.46 -2.99 11.24
CA PHE A 197 16.91 -2.92 11.12
C PHE A 197 17.55 -2.55 12.48
N PRO A 198 17.33 -3.36 13.54
CA PRO A 198 17.75 -2.99 14.91
C PRO A 198 19.25 -2.80 15.04
N GLU A 199 20.06 -3.43 14.19
CA GLU A 199 21.51 -3.29 14.18
C GLU A 199 21.99 -2.06 13.38
N ASP A 200 21.11 -1.48 12.55
CA ASP A 200 21.45 -0.39 11.62
C ASP A 200 20.24 0.55 11.38
N PRO A 201 19.63 1.12 12.46
CA PRO A 201 18.32 1.79 12.37
C PRO A 201 18.37 3.20 11.78
N ASP A 202 19.55 3.86 11.80
CA ASP A 202 19.71 5.29 11.52
C ASP A 202 19.97 5.59 10.03
N GLY A 203 19.45 4.73 9.16
CA GLY A 203 19.57 4.89 7.71
C GLY A 203 18.58 5.90 7.13
N LYS A 204 18.66 6.06 5.82
CA LYS A 204 17.78 6.95 5.08
C LYS A 204 16.70 6.18 4.38
N LEU A 205 15.45 6.58 4.63
CA LEU A 205 14.29 6.14 3.86
C LEU A 205 14.03 7.13 2.73
N TYR A 206 13.78 6.59 1.55
CA TYR A 206 13.39 7.34 0.37
C TYR A 206 12.07 6.78 -0.18
N LYS A 207 11.05 7.61 -0.29
CA LYS A 207 9.76 7.25 -0.86
C LYS A 207 9.76 7.48 -2.36
N ALA A 208 9.44 6.44 -3.13
CA ALA A 208 9.35 6.49 -4.59
C ALA A 208 10.62 7.08 -5.26
N ALA A 209 11.79 6.92 -4.66
CA ALA A 209 13.07 7.29 -5.28
C ALA A 209 13.63 6.10 -6.04
N TRP A 210 13.89 6.27 -7.34
CA TRP A 210 14.44 5.23 -8.20
C TRP A 210 15.89 5.57 -8.64
N PRO A 211 16.78 4.60 -8.85
CA PRO A 211 18.19 4.86 -9.20
C PRO A 211 18.35 5.21 -10.70
N ILE A 212 17.83 6.37 -11.12
CA ILE A 212 17.80 6.82 -12.53
C ILE A 212 18.59 8.10 -12.80
N THR A 213 18.94 8.87 -11.78
CA THR A 213 19.58 10.19 -11.97
C THR A 213 20.72 10.43 -11.01
N LYS A 214 21.60 11.39 -11.37
CA LYS A 214 22.68 11.91 -10.51
C LYS A 214 22.34 13.26 -9.88
N GLU A 215 21.13 13.76 -10.08
CA GLU A 215 20.68 15.06 -9.57
C GLU A 215 20.28 14.95 -8.09
N PRO A 216 20.99 15.60 -7.16
CA PRO A 216 20.69 15.51 -5.72
C PRO A 216 19.26 15.94 -5.37
N GLY A 217 18.74 16.98 -6.03
CA GLY A 217 17.39 17.52 -5.77
C GLY A 217 16.25 16.51 -6.01
N TYR A 218 16.48 15.48 -6.85
CA TYR A 218 15.53 14.39 -7.02
C TYR A 218 15.37 13.57 -5.73
N TYR A 219 16.47 13.32 -5.04
CA TYR A 219 16.51 12.56 -3.78
C TYR A 219 16.11 13.43 -2.58
N ASP A 220 16.46 14.74 -2.59
CA ASP A 220 16.03 15.70 -1.56
C ASP A 220 14.50 15.76 -1.44
N ALA A 221 13.80 15.67 -2.56
CA ALA A 221 12.33 15.70 -2.59
C ALA A 221 11.66 14.38 -2.13
N ARG A 222 12.44 13.31 -1.92
CA ARG A 222 11.93 11.95 -1.67
C ARG A 222 12.44 11.31 -0.39
N ILE A 223 13.34 11.99 0.35
CA ILE A 223 13.84 11.50 1.63
C ILE A 223 12.80 11.71 2.73
N GLU A 224 12.61 10.72 3.59
CA GLU A 224 11.59 10.69 4.66
C GLU A 224 12.22 10.61 6.07
N THR A 225 13.51 10.31 6.17
CA THR A 225 14.23 10.25 7.45
C THR A 225 15.64 10.79 7.30
N ASN A 226 16.18 11.40 8.40
CA ASN A 226 17.53 11.96 8.43
C ASN A 226 17.78 12.99 7.31
N GLU A 227 16.79 13.87 7.10
CA GLU A 227 16.73 14.83 5.99
C GLU A 227 17.77 15.94 6.12
N GLU A 228 18.03 16.44 7.35
CA GLU A 228 18.88 17.61 7.60
C GLU A 228 20.32 17.37 7.18
N GLY A 229 20.76 18.07 6.16
CA GLY A 229 22.12 17.94 5.61
C GLY A 229 22.40 16.58 4.96
N ALA A 230 21.37 15.87 4.50
CA ALA A 230 21.52 14.54 3.92
C ALA A 230 22.43 14.54 2.71
N SER A 231 23.35 13.60 2.68
CA SER A 231 24.14 13.29 1.48
C SER A 231 23.50 12.14 0.73
N HIS A 232 23.19 12.32 -0.54
CA HIS A 232 22.68 11.28 -1.44
C HIS A 232 23.76 10.60 -2.25
N ALA A 233 25.02 10.74 -1.84
CA ALA A 233 26.20 10.27 -2.60
C ALA A 233 26.13 8.77 -2.94
N ARG A 234 25.61 7.94 -2.02
CA ARG A 234 25.45 6.50 -2.26
C ARG A 234 24.36 6.21 -3.28
N PHE A 235 23.20 6.87 -3.17
CA PHE A 235 22.11 6.68 -4.15
C PHE A 235 22.52 7.16 -5.55
N ILE A 236 23.21 8.29 -5.62
CA ILE A 236 23.79 8.84 -6.86
C ILE A 236 24.83 7.87 -7.46
N ALA A 237 25.69 7.26 -6.61
CA ALA A 237 26.65 6.26 -7.05
C ALA A 237 25.94 5.00 -7.56
N PHE A 238 24.93 4.52 -6.86
CA PHE A 238 24.08 3.40 -7.29
C PHE A 238 23.49 3.65 -8.68
N ALA A 239 22.83 4.80 -8.88
CA ALA A 239 22.30 5.18 -10.20
C ALA A 239 23.41 5.26 -11.28
N GLY A 240 24.59 5.80 -10.90
CA GLY A 240 25.75 5.94 -11.79
C GLY A 240 26.33 4.61 -12.23
N ASP A 241 26.48 3.67 -11.29
CA ASP A 241 27.03 2.34 -11.56
C ASP A 241 26.09 1.52 -12.45
N LEU A 242 24.78 1.55 -12.17
CA LEU A 242 23.78 0.89 -13.04
C LEU A 242 23.79 1.47 -14.45
N ALA A 243 23.81 2.79 -14.58
CA ALA A 243 23.77 3.46 -15.88
C ALA A 243 25.04 3.22 -16.72
N SER A 244 26.20 3.01 -16.08
CA SER A 244 27.49 2.82 -16.75
C SER A 244 27.81 1.36 -17.03
N ALA A 245 27.17 0.41 -16.35
CA ALA A 245 27.41 -1.01 -16.53
C ALA A 245 26.75 -1.53 -17.81
N GLU A 246 27.44 -2.45 -18.51
CA GLU A 246 26.95 -3.08 -19.74
C GLU A 246 26.98 -4.61 -19.65
N GLY A 247 26.10 -5.26 -20.39
CA GLY A 247 26.08 -6.72 -20.51
C GLY A 247 26.05 -7.39 -19.12
N ALA A 248 26.92 -8.39 -18.90
CA ALA A 248 27.00 -9.16 -17.67
C ALA A 248 27.42 -8.34 -16.43
N ASP A 249 28.05 -7.20 -16.62
CA ASP A 249 28.51 -6.35 -15.52
C ASP A 249 27.35 -5.63 -14.80
N ARG A 250 26.16 -5.55 -15.42
CA ARG A 250 24.98 -4.93 -14.80
C ARG A 250 24.53 -5.66 -13.53
N LEU A 251 24.49 -6.99 -13.56
CA LEU A 251 24.13 -7.77 -12.38
C LEU A 251 25.17 -7.60 -11.25
N ALA A 252 26.45 -7.55 -11.61
CA ALA A 252 27.52 -7.27 -10.64
C ALA A 252 27.40 -5.88 -10.03
N ALA A 253 27.08 -4.86 -10.84
CA ALA A 253 26.81 -3.51 -10.35
C ALA A 253 25.60 -3.50 -9.39
N LEU A 254 24.47 -4.16 -9.77
CA LEU A 254 23.29 -4.25 -8.91
C LEU A 254 23.63 -4.94 -7.57
N SER A 255 24.40 -6.03 -7.59
CA SER A 255 24.78 -6.79 -6.40
C SER A 255 25.70 -6.03 -5.44
N THR A 256 26.34 -4.95 -5.90
CA THR A 256 27.10 -4.04 -5.03
C THR A 256 26.20 -3.21 -4.12
N TRP A 257 25.02 -2.88 -4.59
CA TRP A 257 24.10 -1.95 -3.95
C TRP A 257 22.88 -2.60 -3.30
N THR A 258 22.57 -3.86 -3.66
CA THR A 258 21.37 -4.54 -3.18
C THR A 258 21.63 -6.01 -2.90
N ASP A 259 20.78 -6.63 -2.06
CA ASP A 259 20.67 -8.09 -1.99
C ASP A 259 19.80 -8.56 -3.18
N VAL A 260 20.47 -9.06 -4.23
CA VAL A 260 19.79 -9.55 -5.44
C VAL A 260 18.80 -10.66 -5.13
N ALA A 261 19.11 -11.55 -4.18
CA ALA A 261 18.20 -12.65 -3.83
C ALA A 261 16.94 -12.13 -3.13
N GLU A 262 17.05 -11.08 -2.32
CA GLU A 262 15.89 -10.42 -1.72
C GLU A 262 15.06 -9.69 -2.78
N LEU A 263 15.69 -8.98 -3.72
CA LEU A 263 14.97 -8.36 -4.84
C LEU A 263 14.22 -9.39 -5.68
N GLN A 264 14.80 -10.57 -5.92
CA GLN A 264 14.13 -11.65 -6.65
C GLN A 264 12.93 -12.20 -5.88
N ARG A 265 13.01 -12.32 -4.54
CA ARG A 265 11.86 -12.69 -3.70
C ARG A 265 10.80 -11.60 -3.72
N TYR A 266 11.21 -10.31 -3.67
CA TYR A 266 10.30 -9.19 -3.84
C TYR A 266 9.53 -9.32 -5.16
N MET A 267 10.23 -9.48 -6.28
CA MET A 267 9.63 -9.61 -7.61
C MET A 267 8.74 -10.83 -7.76
N ALA A 268 9.09 -11.94 -7.11
CA ALA A 268 8.25 -13.14 -7.12
C ALA A 268 6.89 -12.90 -6.45
N VAL A 269 6.88 -12.15 -5.33
CA VAL A 269 5.63 -11.75 -4.66
C VAL A 269 4.88 -10.73 -5.50
N ASP A 270 5.55 -9.68 -5.96
CA ASP A 270 4.99 -8.57 -6.75
C ASP A 270 4.26 -9.08 -8.01
N ASP A 271 4.90 -9.98 -8.76
CA ASP A 271 4.31 -10.64 -9.92
C ASP A 271 3.13 -11.57 -9.55
N ALA A 272 3.22 -12.27 -8.43
CA ALA A 272 2.19 -13.22 -8.00
C ALA A 272 0.92 -12.53 -7.53
N ILE A 273 1.03 -11.38 -6.87
CA ILE A 273 -0.12 -10.59 -6.40
C ILE A 273 -0.70 -9.66 -7.47
N LEU A 274 -0.15 -9.69 -8.69
CA LEU A 274 -0.53 -8.80 -9.78
C LEU A 274 -0.45 -7.32 -9.39
N ASN A 275 0.68 -6.90 -8.82
CA ASN A 275 0.92 -5.52 -8.42
C ASN A 275 1.20 -4.64 -9.66
N PHE A 276 0.13 -4.29 -10.40
CA PHE A 276 0.23 -3.46 -11.60
C PHE A 276 0.32 -1.96 -11.29
N ASP A 277 0.32 -1.57 -10.01
CA ASP A 277 0.47 -0.19 -9.55
C ASP A 277 1.74 0.00 -8.69
N GLY A 278 2.69 -0.92 -8.84
CA GLY A 278 3.92 -1.00 -8.05
C GLY A 278 5.16 -0.60 -8.82
N ILE A 279 6.29 -1.16 -8.39
CA ILE A 279 7.63 -0.78 -8.87
C ILE A 279 7.87 -1.05 -10.37
N THR A 280 7.11 -1.94 -10.98
CA THR A 280 7.22 -2.26 -12.41
C THR A 280 6.42 -1.34 -13.32
N THR A 281 5.64 -0.42 -12.76
CA THR A 281 4.75 0.46 -13.52
C THR A 281 5.29 1.88 -13.54
N PHE A 282 5.93 2.23 -14.64
CA PHE A 282 6.50 3.56 -14.87
C PHE A 282 5.49 4.40 -15.66
N TYR A 283 4.67 5.17 -14.97
CA TYR A 283 3.72 6.09 -15.58
C TYR A 283 4.45 7.19 -16.34
N VAL A 284 4.03 7.46 -17.57
CA VAL A 284 4.65 8.44 -18.46
C VAL A 284 3.86 9.74 -18.41
N ASP A 285 4.52 10.84 -18.05
CA ASP A 285 3.92 12.17 -18.05
C ASP A 285 3.91 12.81 -19.45
N ASP A 286 3.26 13.96 -19.57
CA ASP A 286 3.17 14.75 -20.82
C ASP A 286 4.53 15.19 -21.37
N ALA A 287 5.58 15.24 -20.54
CA ALA A 287 6.94 15.55 -20.92
C ALA A 287 7.74 14.33 -21.39
N GLY A 288 7.16 13.13 -21.27
CA GLY A 288 7.77 11.85 -21.60
C GLY A 288 8.71 11.32 -20.51
N SER A 289 8.67 11.88 -19.30
CA SER A 289 9.34 11.29 -18.12
C SER A 289 8.51 10.12 -17.63
N ALA A 290 9.16 9.12 -17.08
CA ALA A 290 8.50 7.94 -16.57
C ALA A 290 8.93 7.68 -15.13
N GLU A 291 7.97 7.63 -14.21
CA GLU A 291 8.20 7.40 -12.78
C GLU A 291 7.31 6.28 -12.25
N ASN A 292 7.86 5.49 -11.35
CA ASN A 292 7.16 4.47 -10.59
C ASN A 292 6.95 4.92 -9.13
N HIS A 293 6.02 4.27 -8.42
CA HIS A 293 5.66 4.65 -7.06
C HIS A 293 5.29 3.42 -6.21
N ASN A 294 4.72 3.64 -5.01
CA ASN A 294 4.26 2.61 -4.09
C ASN A 294 5.38 1.73 -3.53
N PHE A 295 6.52 2.33 -3.24
CA PHE A 295 7.64 1.67 -2.57
C PHE A 295 8.50 2.67 -1.80
N PHE A 296 9.38 2.11 -0.94
CA PHE A 296 10.47 2.85 -0.32
C PHE A 296 11.78 2.12 -0.57
N PHE A 297 12.89 2.87 -0.63
CA PHE A 297 14.22 2.34 -0.43
C PHE A 297 14.76 2.74 0.93
N TYR A 298 15.34 1.79 1.64
CA TYR A 298 16.11 2.02 2.85
C TYR A 298 17.60 1.87 2.55
N GLU A 299 18.38 2.93 2.75
CA GLU A 299 19.85 2.92 2.68
C GLU A 299 20.39 2.50 4.05
N GLU A 300 20.93 1.28 4.15
CA GLU A 300 21.57 0.79 5.37
C GLU A 300 22.89 1.54 5.62
N PRO A 301 23.08 2.20 6.79
CA PRO A 301 24.27 3.00 7.06
C PRO A 301 25.58 2.23 6.99
N THR A 302 25.62 1.02 7.57
CA THR A 302 26.83 0.20 7.73
C THR A 302 27.22 -0.52 6.45
N SER A 303 26.29 -1.24 5.82
CA SER A 303 26.56 -1.97 4.58
C SER A 303 26.62 -1.06 3.36
N GLY A 304 25.87 0.04 3.40
CA GLY A 304 25.64 0.94 2.27
C GLY A 304 24.74 0.34 1.19
N THR A 305 24.08 -0.80 1.49
CA THR A 305 23.14 -1.44 0.57
C THR A 305 21.75 -0.84 0.71
N PHE A 306 20.95 -0.98 -0.34
CA PHE A 306 19.58 -0.52 -0.38
C PHE A 306 18.61 -1.69 -0.27
N ARG A 307 17.61 -1.54 0.62
CA ARG A 307 16.52 -2.51 0.80
C ARG A 307 15.23 -1.93 0.24
N LEU A 308 14.56 -2.70 -0.57
CA LEU A 308 13.27 -2.29 -1.16
C LEU A 308 12.11 -2.71 -0.23
N VAL A 309 11.22 -1.77 0.07
CA VAL A 309 10.07 -1.98 0.97
C VAL A 309 8.79 -1.67 0.20
N PRO A 310 7.82 -2.60 0.09
CA PRO A 310 6.56 -2.37 -0.61
C PRO A 310 5.64 -1.43 0.17
N TRP A 311 4.81 -0.69 -0.57
CA TRP A 311 3.84 0.24 -0.03
C TRP A 311 2.57 0.26 -0.87
N ASP A 312 1.41 0.59 -0.24
CA ASP A 312 0.12 0.82 -0.89
C ASP A 312 -0.36 -0.34 -1.77
N LEU A 313 -0.68 -1.47 -1.14
CA LEU A 313 -0.98 -2.74 -1.80
C LEU A 313 -2.48 -3.04 -1.90
N ASP A 314 -3.37 -2.04 -1.75
CA ASP A 314 -4.81 -2.27 -1.86
C ASP A 314 -5.26 -2.56 -3.31
N ASN A 315 -4.48 -2.11 -4.30
CA ASN A 315 -4.73 -2.30 -5.73
C ASN A 315 -4.01 -3.55 -6.29
N THR A 316 -4.09 -4.66 -5.56
CA THR A 316 -3.46 -5.95 -5.88
C THR A 316 -4.48 -7.07 -5.85
N LEU A 317 -4.09 -8.33 -6.03
CA LEU A 317 -4.91 -9.54 -5.86
C LEU A 317 -6.24 -9.54 -6.64
N SER A 318 -6.35 -8.78 -7.72
CA SER A 318 -7.54 -8.69 -8.56
C SER A 318 -7.22 -9.01 -10.01
N TRP A 319 -7.67 -10.17 -10.48
CA TRP A 319 -7.50 -10.55 -11.87
C TRP A 319 -8.24 -9.61 -12.82
N GLY A 320 -9.45 -9.18 -12.44
CA GLY A 320 -10.25 -8.26 -13.24
C GLY A 320 -9.59 -6.88 -13.36
N SER A 321 -9.06 -6.34 -12.27
CA SER A 321 -8.34 -5.05 -12.28
C SER A 321 -7.07 -5.12 -13.11
N PHE A 322 -6.32 -6.21 -12.99
CA PHE A 322 -5.14 -6.47 -13.81
C PHE A 322 -5.47 -6.54 -15.31
N GLN A 323 -6.56 -7.22 -15.68
CA GLN A 323 -7.01 -7.25 -17.08
C GLN A 323 -7.48 -5.86 -17.57
N TYR A 324 -8.10 -5.06 -16.70
CA TYR A 324 -8.50 -3.69 -17.02
C TYR A 324 -7.31 -2.76 -17.17
N PHE A 325 -6.25 -2.96 -16.39
CA PHE A 325 -4.98 -2.25 -16.56
C PHE A 325 -4.45 -2.44 -17.98
N GLY A 326 -4.34 -3.67 -18.46
CA GLY A 326 -3.91 -3.99 -19.81
C GLY A 326 -2.59 -4.73 -19.89
N GLU A 327 -2.16 -5.06 -21.11
CA GLU A 327 -0.96 -5.84 -21.35
C GLU A 327 0.27 -4.92 -21.48
N VAL A 328 1.22 -5.10 -20.58
CA VAL A 328 2.56 -4.50 -20.60
C VAL A 328 3.57 -5.63 -20.58
N PRO A 329 4.66 -5.59 -21.36
CA PRO A 329 5.74 -6.57 -21.28
C PRO A 329 6.24 -6.70 -19.84
N ARG A 330 6.58 -7.90 -19.44
CA ARG A 330 7.10 -8.13 -18.09
C ARG A 330 8.49 -7.50 -17.91
N TRP A 331 8.87 -7.25 -16.68
CA TRP A 331 10.21 -6.74 -16.34
C TRP A 331 11.35 -7.66 -16.82
N THR A 332 11.07 -8.95 -17.05
CA THR A 332 12.00 -9.94 -17.61
C THR A 332 12.12 -9.89 -19.14
N GLU A 333 11.31 -9.07 -19.79
CA GLU A 333 11.19 -8.97 -21.26
C GLU A 333 11.65 -7.59 -21.72
N THR A 334 12.81 -7.51 -22.38
CA THR A 334 13.31 -6.25 -22.92
C THR A 334 12.74 -6.05 -24.35
N PRO A 335 12.00 -4.97 -24.61
CA PRO A 335 11.56 -4.62 -25.96
C PRO A 335 12.73 -4.46 -26.92
N ALA A 336 12.48 -4.70 -28.20
CA ALA A 336 13.50 -4.56 -29.27
C ALA A 336 14.07 -3.13 -29.35
N MET A 337 13.30 -2.13 -28.95
CA MET A 337 13.70 -0.73 -28.83
C MET A 337 13.23 -0.17 -27.49
N CYS A 338 14.11 0.58 -26.82
CA CYS A 338 13.80 1.33 -25.62
C CYS A 338 14.06 2.83 -25.84
N PRO A 339 13.26 3.76 -25.26
CA PRO A 339 12.07 3.44 -24.47
C PRO A 339 10.93 2.88 -25.29
N ALA A 340 10.05 2.09 -24.68
CA ALA A 340 8.82 1.58 -25.27
C ALA A 340 7.66 1.80 -24.30
N ASP A 341 6.66 2.57 -24.73
CA ASP A 341 5.53 2.99 -23.92
C ASP A 341 4.25 2.28 -24.41
N PHE A 342 3.39 1.88 -23.47
CA PHE A 342 2.18 1.09 -23.70
C PHE A 342 0.97 1.80 -23.10
N GLU A 343 -0.14 1.78 -23.83
CA GLU A 343 -1.41 2.31 -23.33
C GLU A 343 -2.02 1.35 -22.30
N VAL A 344 -2.44 1.88 -21.17
CA VAL A 344 -3.11 1.16 -20.10
C VAL A 344 -4.44 1.83 -19.74
N TYR A 345 -5.27 1.17 -18.93
CA TYR A 345 -6.61 1.65 -18.56
C TYR A 345 -7.44 2.08 -19.77
N GLN A 346 -7.40 1.28 -20.86
CA GLN A 346 -8.12 1.54 -22.11
C GLN A 346 -7.68 2.86 -22.80
N GLY A 347 -6.39 3.17 -22.76
CA GLY A 347 -5.80 4.34 -23.39
C GLY A 347 -5.91 5.64 -22.60
N LYS A 348 -6.22 5.56 -21.29
CA LYS A 348 -6.27 6.75 -20.43
C LYS A 348 -4.91 7.16 -19.89
N GLU A 349 -4.01 6.19 -19.73
CA GLU A 349 -2.67 6.38 -19.22
C GLU A 349 -1.65 5.68 -20.12
N GLN A 350 -0.39 6.07 -20.00
CA GLN A 350 0.73 5.41 -20.65
C GLN A 350 1.74 4.97 -19.61
N VAL A 351 2.32 3.78 -19.82
CA VAL A 351 3.39 3.25 -18.98
C VAL A 351 4.55 2.79 -19.84
N ARG A 352 5.75 3.02 -19.36
CA ARG A 352 6.98 2.53 -19.96
C ARG A 352 7.24 1.09 -19.58
N ALA A 353 7.64 0.27 -20.54
CA ALA A 353 8.01 -1.12 -20.31
C ALA A 353 9.12 -1.22 -19.26
N PRO A 354 8.92 -1.95 -18.16
CA PRO A 354 9.93 -2.07 -17.10
C PRO A 354 11.22 -2.74 -17.56
N GLY A 355 11.18 -3.61 -18.59
CA GLY A 355 12.37 -4.20 -19.18
C GLY A 355 13.31 -3.21 -19.89
N CYS A 356 12.88 -1.95 -20.07
CA CYS A 356 13.74 -0.84 -20.54
C CYS A 356 14.49 -0.15 -19.41
N ASP A 357 14.14 -0.40 -18.16
CA ASP A 357 14.79 0.18 -16.99
C ASP A 357 16.12 -0.54 -16.69
N VAL A 358 17.13 0.21 -16.24
CA VAL A 358 18.48 -0.32 -16.01
C VAL A 358 18.54 -1.31 -14.84
N LEU A 359 17.75 -1.10 -13.78
CA LEU A 359 17.69 -2.01 -12.63
C LEU A 359 17.06 -3.34 -13.05
N PHE A 360 15.90 -3.30 -13.70
CA PHE A 360 15.26 -4.52 -14.19
C PHE A 360 16.07 -5.22 -15.28
N SER A 361 16.72 -4.46 -16.16
CA SER A 361 17.68 -5.03 -17.13
C SER A 361 18.85 -5.74 -16.45
N ALA A 362 19.32 -5.24 -15.30
CA ALA A 362 20.35 -5.91 -14.50
C ALA A 362 19.80 -7.17 -13.81
N LEU A 363 18.64 -7.05 -13.16
CA LEU A 363 18.02 -8.14 -12.41
C LEU A 363 17.63 -9.32 -13.32
N SER A 364 17.17 -9.04 -14.55
CA SER A 364 16.77 -10.04 -15.53
C SER A 364 17.93 -10.93 -16.01
N GLN A 365 19.17 -10.60 -15.69
CA GLN A 365 20.34 -11.45 -16.03
C GLN A 365 20.45 -12.69 -15.12
N ASP A 366 19.77 -12.72 -13.96
CA ASP A 366 19.66 -13.92 -13.11
C ASP A 366 18.22 -14.42 -13.03
N LEU A 367 17.67 -14.84 -14.17
CA LEU A 367 16.34 -15.46 -14.23
C LEU A 367 16.26 -16.78 -13.46
N ASP A 368 17.37 -17.48 -13.26
CA ASP A 368 17.39 -18.70 -12.46
C ASP A 368 17.19 -18.38 -10.97
N GLY A 369 17.76 -17.29 -10.48
CA GLY A 369 17.48 -16.77 -9.14
C GLY A 369 16.00 -16.42 -8.97
N TYR A 370 15.43 -15.70 -9.93
CA TYR A 370 14.02 -15.38 -9.93
C TYR A 370 13.13 -16.64 -9.94
N ARG A 371 13.42 -17.63 -10.79
CA ARG A 371 12.70 -18.92 -10.80
C ARG A 371 12.82 -19.66 -9.48
N ARG A 372 13.96 -19.59 -8.79
CA ARG A 372 14.11 -20.15 -7.42
C ARG A 372 13.17 -19.43 -6.44
N ALA A 373 13.11 -18.10 -6.46
CA ALA A 373 12.20 -17.33 -5.63
C ALA A 373 10.72 -17.64 -5.92
N VAL A 374 10.35 -17.83 -7.20
CA VAL A 374 8.99 -18.25 -7.59
C VAL A 374 8.67 -19.65 -7.05
N ARG A 375 9.60 -20.62 -7.10
CA ARG A 375 9.38 -21.94 -6.50
C ARG A 375 9.22 -21.86 -4.98
N GLU A 376 10.08 -21.10 -4.31
CA GLU A 376 9.98 -20.86 -2.86
C GLU A 376 8.61 -20.29 -2.48
N LEU A 377 8.10 -19.32 -3.24
CA LEU A 377 6.79 -18.73 -3.04
C LEU A 377 5.67 -19.77 -3.23
N LEU A 378 5.68 -20.52 -4.34
CA LEU A 378 4.65 -21.50 -4.68
C LEU A 378 4.65 -22.73 -3.77
N ASP A 379 5.82 -23.17 -3.32
CA ASP A 379 5.96 -24.28 -2.35
C ASP A 379 5.68 -23.83 -0.91
N GLY A 380 5.78 -22.54 -0.65
CA GLY A 380 5.69 -21.91 0.66
C GLY A 380 4.39 -21.12 0.90
N PRO A 381 4.46 -19.80 1.01
CA PRO A 381 3.31 -18.98 1.43
C PRO A 381 2.17 -18.93 0.40
N PHE A 382 2.46 -19.09 -0.88
CA PHE A 382 1.46 -19.04 -1.96
C PHE A 382 1.06 -20.44 -2.49
N ARG A 383 1.37 -21.51 -1.76
CA ARG A 383 0.96 -22.87 -2.13
C ARG A 383 -0.56 -23.00 -2.11
N GLU A 384 -1.07 -23.94 -2.91
CA GLU A 384 -2.50 -24.24 -2.99
C GLU A 384 -3.12 -24.50 -1.61
N GLY A 385 -4.27 -23.89 -1.35
CA GLY A 385 -5.03 -23.99 -0.11
C GLY A 385 -4.54 -23.09 1.02
N ARG A 386 -3.24 -22.77 1.14
CA ARG A 386 -2.70 -21.99 2.27
C ARG A 386 -3.22 -20.55 2.26
N LEU A 387 -3.19 -19.91 1.12
CA LEU A 387 -3.62 -18.51 1.01
C LEU A 387 -5.15 -18.39 1.10
N GLU A 388 -5.86 -19.35 0.51
CA GLU A 388 -7.32 -19.47 0.62
C GLU A 388 -7.77 -19.66 2.08
N GLU A 389 -7.05 -20.47 2.87
CA GLU A 389 -7.30 -20.61 4.32
C GLU A 389 -7.02 -19.29 5.07
N GLN A 390 -6.01 -18.54 4.65
CA GLN A 390 -5.73 -17.22 5.22
C GLN A 390 -6.84 -16.23 4.90
N VAL A 391 -7.34 -16.20 3.66
CA VAL A 391 -8.51 -15.43 3.23
C VAL A 391 -9.72 -15.77 4.10
N ASP A 392 -10.06 -17.07 4.26
CA ASP A 392 -11.21 -17.50 5.06
C ASP A 392 -11.09 -17.07 6.53
N ARG A 393 -9.91 -17.20 7.12
CA ARG A 393 -9.64 -16.78 8.50
C ARG A 393 -9.82 -15.27 8.67
N HIS A 394 -9.24 -14.46 7.78
CA HIS A 394 -9.33 -13.01 7.86
C HIS A 394 -10.73 -12.51 7.51
N ALA A 395 -11.40 -13.09 6.51
CA ALA A 395 -12.78 -12.79 6.21
C ALA A 395 -13.71 -13.14 7.39
N GLY A 396 -13.44 -14.25 8.09
CA GLY A 396 -14.16 -14.60 9.32
C GLY A 396 -14.01 -13.54 10.41
N LEU A 397 -12.79 -12.98 10.57
CA LEU A 397 -12.48 -11.96 11.56
C LEU A 397 -13.22 -10.64 11.29
N ILE A 398 -13.18 -10.15 10.04
CA ILE A 398 -13.72 -8.80 9.70
C ILE A 398 -15.21 -8.80 9.35
N ARG A 399 -15.87 -9.96 9.21
CA ARG A 399 -17.25 -10.09 8.70
C ARG A 399 -18.26 -9.17 9.39
N ALA A 400 -18.22 -9.10 10.73
CA ALA A 400 -19.13 -8.26 11.49
C ALA A 400 -18.86 -6.77 11.24
N ALA A 401 -17.58 -6.37 11.25
CA ALA A 401 -17.19 -4.98 11.04
C ALA A 401 -17.48 -4.50 9.62
N VAL A 402 -17.37 -5.37 8.60
CA VAL A 402 -17.78 -5.04 7.23
C VAL A 402 -19.31 -4.84 7.14
N ALA A 403 -20.09 -5.68 7.83
CA ALA A 403 -21.55 -5.57 7.83
C ALA A 403 -22.05 -4.32 8.57
N GLU A 404 -21.26 -3.79 9.52
CA GLU A 404 -21.55 -2.58 10.29
C GLU A 404 -20.92 -1.32 9.68
N ASP A 405 -20.10 -1.45 8.63
CA ASP A 405 -19.45 -0.31 7.96
C ASP A 405 -20.49 0.46 7.14
N PRO A 406 -20.80 1.73 7.50
CA PRO A 406 -21.84 2.51 6.81
C PRO A 406 -21.47 2.83 5.35
N PHE A 407 -20.20 2.67 4.99
CA PHE A 407 -19.65 2.93 3.65
C PHE A 407 -19.16 1.63 2.99
N GLY A 408 -19.38 0.50 3.65
CA GLY A 408 -18.96 -0.82 3.17
C GLY A 408 -19.89 -1.40 2.12
N PRO A 409 -19.46 -2.47 1.45
CA PRO A 409 -20.32 -3.22 0.53
C PRO A 409 -21.43 -3.96 1.30
N ALA A 410 -22.55 -4.21 0.62
CA ALA A 410 -23.59 -5.08 1.18
C ALA A 410 -23.00 -6.46 1.52
N PRO A 411 -23.43 -7.10 2.62
CA PRO A 411 -22.84 -8.36 3.09
C PRO A 411 -22.83 -9.50 2.05
N GLU A 412 -23.79 -9.52 1.14
CA GLU A 412 -23.84 -10.51 0.05
C GLU A 412 -22.85 -10.22 -1.04
N THR A 413 -22.71 -8.95 -1.44
CA THR A 413 -21.71 -8.49 -2.39
C THR A 413 -20.31 -8.81 -1.87
N TRP A 414 -20.02 -8.44 -0.61
CA TRP A 414 -18.73 -8.72 0.02
C TRP A 414 -18.40 -10.21 0.04
N ARG A 415 -19.37 -11.10 0.36
CA ARG A 415 -19.14 -12.56 0.29
C ARG A 415 -18.82 -13.04 -1.12
N SER A 416 -19.47 -12.45 -2.13
CA SER A 416 -19.18 -12.74 -3.53
C SER A 416 -17.76 -12.30 -3.90
N ASP A 417 -17.34 -11.10 -3.46
CA ASP A 417 -16.01 -10.57 -3.73
C ASP A 417 -14.91 -11.42 -3.09
N VAL A 418 -15.12 -11.89 -1.85
CA VAL A 418 -14.21 -12.85 -1.18
C VAL A 418 -14.14 -14.19 -1.95
N ALA A 419 -15.24 -14.66 -2.50
CA ALA A 419 -15.23 -15.88 -3.33
C ALA A 419 -14.51 -15.65 -4.66
N ILE A 420 -14.66 -14.48 -5.29
CA ILE A 420 -13.92 -14.08 -6.49
C ILE A 420 -12.43 -14.03 -6.19
N LEU A 421 -12.01 -13.38 -5.10
CA LEU A 421 -10.61 -13.35 -4.69
C LEU A 421 -10.00 -14.75 -4.61
N LYS A 422 -10.68 -15.72 -4.00
CA LYS A 422 -10.20 -17.10 -3.93
C LYS A 422 -10.07 -17.76 -5.31
N GLY A 423 -10.96 -17.45 -6.25
CA GLY A 423 -10.84 -17.86 -7.66
C GLY A 423 -9.63 -17.22 -8.34
N ASP A 424 -9.44 -15.93 -8.13
CA ASP A 424 -8.33 -15.15 -8.69
C ASP A 424 -6.97 -15.66 -8.19
N LEU A 425 -6.84 -16.07 -6.92
CA LEU A 425 -5.62 -16.68 -6.40
C LEU A 425 -5.22 -17.94 -7.17
N SER A 426 -6.17 -18.75 -7.62
CA SER A 426 -5.88 -19.93 -8.43
C SER A 426 -5.37 -19.55 -9.82
N LEU A 427 -5.92 -18.50 -10.44
CA LEU A 427 -5.45 -17.97 -11.73
C LEU A 427 -4.03 -17.40 -11.60
N MET A 428 -3.77 -16.64 -10.54
CA MET A 428 -2.46 -16.06 -10.25
C MET A 428 -1.41 -17.16 -10.05
N ARG A 429 -1.75 -18.20 -9.28
CA ARG A 429 -0.87 -19.37 -9.09
C ARG A 429 -0.53 -20.04 -10.41
N GLY A 430 -1.55 -20.33 -11.24
CA GLY A 430 -1.35 -20.92 -12.56
C GLY A 430 -0.46 -20.08 -13.47
N ARG A 431 -0.57 -18.75 -13.41
CA ARG A 431 0.33 -17.81 -14.11
C ARG A 431 1.78 -17.95 -13.64
N MET A 432 2.01 -18.05 -12.34
CA MET A 432 3.36 -18.24 -11.78
C MET A 432 3.94 -19.62 -12.09
N GLU A 433 3.13 -20.67 -12.06
CA GLU A 433 3.53 -22.03 -12.47
C GLU A 433 3.93 -22.09 -13.94
N ALA A 434 3.22 -21.39 -14.82
CA ALA A 434 3.54 -21.31 -16.25
C ALA A 434 4.94 -20.72 -16.51
N LEU A 435 5.42 -19.81 -15.64
CA LEU A 435 6.77 -19.25 -15.71
C LEU A 435 7.85 -20.30 -15.44
N LEU A 436 7.55 -21.30 -14.62
CA LEU A 436 8.47 -22.41 -14.33
C LEU A 436 8.45 -23.48 -15.43
N GLY A 437 7.28 -23.67 -16.08
CA GLY A 437 7.09 -24.68 -17.12
C GLY A 437 7.65 -24.30 -18.50
N GLY A 438 7.79 -22.99 -18.80
CA GLY A 438 8.33 -22.50 -20.07
C GLY A 438 9.82 -22.82 -20.31
N ALA A 439 10.56 -23.15 -19.27
CA ALA A 439 11.98 -23.51 -19.35
C ALA A 439 12.25 -24.98 -19.74
N ALA A 440 11.21 -25.82 -19.80
CA ALA A 440 11.35 -27.28 -20.12
C ALA A 440 11.17 -27.60 -21.60
N ARG A 441 11.07 -26.61 -22.49
CA ARG A 441 10.82 -26.82 -23.93
C ARG A 441 11.99 -26.41 -24.85
N ASP A 442 13.12 -26.03 -24.29
CA ASP A 442 14.32 -25.66 -25.06
C ASP A 442 15.48 -26.68 -24.89
N ASP A 443 15.16 -27.99 -24.65
CA ASP A 443 16.13 -29.10 -24.75
C ASP A 443 15.89 -29.95 -26.01
#